data_9740d9f23c7096361a0a907fe2cea7fd
#
_entry.id   9740d9f23c7096361a0a907fe2cea7fd
#
_cell.length_a   1.000
_cell.length_b   1.000
_cell.length_c   1.000
_cell.angle_alpha   90.00
_cell.angle_beta   90.00
_cell.angle_gamma   90.00
#
_symmetry.space_group_name_H-M   'P 1'
#
loop_
_entity.id
_entity.type
_entity.pdbx_description
1 polymer ?
#
loop_
_entity_poly.entity_id
_entity_poly.type
_entity_poly.pdbx_seq_one_letter_code
_entity_poly.pdbx_strand_id
1 'polypeptide(L)'
;MRGGAGERGSGSVLVLGVVAAVLVVLTATLVLSGALSAAHRSRGAADLSALAAAGEAVDGASSATACGVAADLARVNGATLRSCVVGTDGVVDVEVAVAVPLHVAGVTPRTMPGRARAGPAPGQR
;
A
#
# COMPACT_ATOMS: atom_id res chain seq x y z
N MET A 1 60.15 -24.84 -12.00
CA MET A 1 59.11 -24.73 -10.93
C MET A 1 58.85 -23.27 -10.67
N ARG A 2 57.87 -22.68 -11.32
CA ARG A 2 57.43 -21.32 -11.01
C ARG A 2 56.11 -21.47 -10.23
N GLY A 3 56.21 -21.42 -8.92
CA GLY A 3 55.11 -21.56 -8.01
C GLY A 3 54.19 -20.34 -8.12
N GLY A 4 52.91 -20.64 -8.35
CA GLY A 4 51.84 -19.65 -8.42
C GLY A 4 51.63 -18.90 -7.13
N ALA A 5 52.26 -17.74 -6.98
CA ALA A 5 51.99 -16.78 -5.90
C ALA A 5 50.88 -15.79 -6.25
N GLY A 6 50.22 -15.95 -7.39
CA GLY A 6 49.19 -15.02 -7.92
C GLY A 6 47.75 -15.31 -7.59
N GLU A 7 47.40 -16.52 -7.08
CA GLU A 7 46.01 -16.95 -7.05
C GLU A 7 45.29 -16.81 -5.69
N ARG A 8 46.01 -16.44 -4.62
CA ARG A 8 45.43 -16.33 -3.28
C ARG A 8 44.59 -15.08 -3.05
N GLY A 9 44.73 -14.03 -3.86
CA GLY A 9 43.95 -12.79 -3.75
C GLY A 9 42.66 -12.79 -4.60
N SER A 10 42.64 -13.54 -5.70
CA SER A 10 41.55 -13.57 -6.68
C SER A 10 40.27 -14.22 -6.11
N GLY A 11 40.41 -15.28 -5.33
CA GLY A 11 39.26 -15.97 -4.72
C GLY A 11 38.52 -15.12 -3.67
N SER A 12 39.26 -14.34 -2.85
CA SER A 12 38.64 -13.47 -1.83
C SER A 12 37.86 -12.33 -2.45
N VAL A 13 38.37 -11.73 -3.52
CA VAL A 13 37.68 -10.65 -4.23
C VAL A 13 36.40 -11.16 -4.89
N LEU A 14 36.44 -12.36 -5.47
CA LEU A 14 35.28 -12.99 -6.09
C LEU A 14 34.19 -13.33 -5.06
N VAL A 15 34.57 -13.87 -3.91
CA VAL A 15 33.63 -14.16 -2.82
C VAL A 15 33.00 -12.88 -2.29
N LEU A 16 33.78 -11.83 -2.06
CA LEU A 16 33.27 -10.51 -1.67
C LEU A 16 32.28 -9.95 -2.69
N GLY A 17 32.59 -10.06 -3.98
CA GLY A 17 31.72 -9.62 -5.07
C GLY A 17 30.39 -10.37 -5.08
N VAL A 18 30.40 -11.69 -4.89
CA VAL A 18 29.19 -12.52 -4.81
C VAL A 18 28.36 -12.16 -3.59
N VAL A 19 28.97 -11.99 -2.42
CA VAL A 19 28.27 -11.58 -1.20
C VAL A 19 27.62 -10.22 -1.38
N ALA A 20 28.33 -9.26 -1.94
CA ALA A 20 27.78 -7.93 -2.20
C ALA A 20 26.59 -7.99 -3.19
N ALA A 21 26.69 -8.77 -4.25
CA ALA A 21 25.62 -8.95 -5.20
C ALA A 21 24.36 -9.58 -4.55
N VAL A 22 24.55 -10.61 -3.73
CA VAL A 22 23.45 -11.25 -2.99
C VAL A 22 22.78 -10.26 -2.04
N LEU A 23 23.55 -9.46 -1.31
CA LEU A 23 23.00 -8.44 -0.41
C LEU A 23 22.18 -7.38 -1.16
N VAL A 24 22.66 -6.93 -2.32
CA VAL A 24 21.92 -5.98 -3.17
C VAL A 24 20.59 -6.57 -3.64
N VAL A 25 20.60 -7.82 -4.11
CA VAL A 25 19.36 -8.50 -4.55
C VAL A 25 18.39 -8.69 -3.40
N LEU A 26 18.87 -9.09 -2.22
CA LEU A 26 18.02 -9.25 -1.02
C LEU A 26 17.40 -7.92 -0.58
N THR A 27 18.17 -6.85 -0.55
CA THR A 27 17.63 -5.53 -0.18
C THR A 27 16.62 -5.02 -1.21
N ALA A 28 16.89 -5.21 -2.49
CA ALA A 28 15.95 -4.82 -3.56
C ALA A 28 14.62 -5.59 -3.46
N THR A 29 14.66 -6.90 -3.18
CA THR A 29 13.44 -7.71 -3.02
C THR A 29 12.64 -7.30 -1.80
N LEU A 30 13.28 -6.98 -0.67
CA LEU A 30 12.58 -6.51 0.54
C LEU A 30 11.89 -5.17 0.31
N VAL A 31 12.55 -4.22 -0.37
CA VAL A 31 11.96 -2.91 -0.70
C VAL A 31 10.75 -3.07 -1.62
N LEU A 32 10.86 -3.90 -2.64
CA LEU A 32 9.77 -4.15 -3.60
C LEU A 32 8.57 -4.83 -2.93
N SER A 33 8.81 -5.79 -2.05
CA SER A 33 7.76 -6.47 -1.29
C SER A 33 6.97 -5.51 -0.39
N GLY A 34 7.65 -4.56 0.24
CA GLY A 34 7.01 -3.53 1.06
C GLY A 34 6.09 -2.61 0.27
N ALA A 35 6.52 -2.18 -0.92
CA ALA A 35 5.71 -1.33 -1.80
C ALA A 35 4.46 -2.05 -2.33
N LEU A 36 4.59 -3.31 -2.75
CA LEU A 36 3.46 -4.13 -3.20
C LEU A 36 2.45 -4.37 -2.07
N SER A 37 2.92 -4.67 -0.87
CA SER A 37 2.06 -4.85 0.31
C SER A 37 1.28 -3.58 0.64
N ALA A 38 1.91 -2.41 0.59
CA ALA A 38 1.23 -1.13 0.81
C ALA A 38 0.17 -0.85 -0.27
N ALA A 39 0.44 -1.17 -1.53
CA ALA A 39 -0.52 -1.01 -2.62
C ALA A 39 -1.75 -1.93 -2.46
N HIS A 40 -1.55 -3.17 -2.05
CA HIS A 40 -2.67 -4.08 -1.76
C HIS A 40 -3.49 -3.61 -0.56
N ARG A 41 -2.84 -3.16 0.51
CA ARG A 41 -3.53 -2.62 1.69
C ARG A 41 -4.35 -1.37 1.37
N SER A 42 -3.81 -0.45 0.56
CA SER A 42 -4.53 0.78 0.21
C SER A 42 -5.79 0.50 -0.60
N ARG A 43 -5.74 -0.44 -1.54
CA ARG A 43 -6.92 -0.87 -2.32
C ARG A 43 -7.94 -1.56 -1.43
N GLY A 44 -7.54 -2.55 -0.64
CA GLY A 44 -8.45 -3.26 0.27
C GLY A 44 -9.09 -2.33 1.29
N ALA A 45 -8.33 -1.40 1.88
CA ALA A 45 -8.88 -0.40 2.79
C ALA A 45 -9.88 0.54 2.10
N ALA A 46 -9.61 0.97 0.85
CA ALA A 46 -10.53 1.79 0.08
C ALA A 46 -11.82 1.04 -0.25
N ASP A 47 -11.72 -0.20 -0.72
CA ASP A 47 -12.89 -1.02 -1.10
C ASP A 47 -13.80 -1.28 0.11
N LEU A 48 -13.24 -1.68 1.25
CA LEU A 48 -13.99 -1.90 2.47
C LEU A 48 -14.65 -0.62 2.99
N SER A 49 -13.91 0.50 2.97
CA SER A 49 -14.43 1.79 3.43
C SER A 49 -15.55 2.31 2.53
N ALA A 50 -15.41 2.17 1.20
CA ALA A 50 -16.44 2.56 0.25
C ALA A 50 -17.70 1.70 0.39
N LEU A 51 -17.54 0.39 0.56
CA LEU A 51 -18.65 -0.54 0.70
C LEU A 51 -19.44 -0.30 1.99
N ALA A 52 -18.73 -0.06 3.12
CA ALA A 52 -19.37 0.25 4.39
C ALA A 52 -20.14 1.59 4.33
N ALA A 53 -19.53 2.62 3.76
CA ALA A 53 -20.19 3.92 3.59
C ALA A 53 -21.40 3.85 2.64
N ALA A 54 -21.32 3.04 1.57
CA ALA A 54 -22.44 2.82 0.65
C ALA A 54 -23.59 2.09 1.34
N GLY A 55 -23.32 1.12 2.22
CA GLY A 55 -24.33 0.47 3.05
C GLY A 55 -25.09 1.49 3.90
N GLU A 56 -24.37 2.34 4.65
CA GLU A 56 -24.98 3.41 5.45
C GLU A 56 -25.82 4.38 4.60
N ALA A 57 -25.30 4.76 3.41
CA ALA A 57 -26.02 5.67 2.51
C ALA A 57 -27.31 5.06 1.97
N VAL A 58 -27.32 3.76 1.65
CA VAL A 58 -28.53 3.02 1.21
C VAL A 58 -29.55 2.92 2.32
N ASP A 59 -29.12 2.76 3.57
CA ASP A 59 -29.99 2.73 4.76
C ASP A 59 -30.49 4.13 5.16
N GLY A 60 -30.16 5.17 4.41
CA GLY A 60 -30.64 6.52 4.61
C GLY A 60 -29.85 7.35 5.62
N ALA A 61 -28.66 6.90 6.00
CA ALA A 61 -27.78 7.68 6.86
C ALA A 61 -27.30 8.97 6.17
N SER A 62 -26.97 9.98 6.98
CA SER A 62 -26.39 11.21 6.44
C SER A 62 -25.01 10.95 5.82
N SER A 63 -24.61 11.79 4.86
CA SER A 63 -23.27 11.72 4.26
C SER A 63 -22.16 11.81 5.33
N ALA A 64 -22.38 12.59 6.38
CA ALA A 64 -21.44 12.70 7.49
C ALA A 64 -21.30 11.37 8.26
N THR A 65 -22.40 10.66 8.51
CA THR A 65 -22.39 9.35 9.16
C THR A 65 -21.70 8.31 8.30
N ALA A 66 -22.08 8.22 7.03
CA ALA A 66 -21.49 7.28 6.07
C ALA A 66 -19.96 7.49 5.93
N CYS A 67 -19.52 8.74 5.79
CA CYS A 67 -18.10 9.05 5.72
C CYS A 67 -17.36 8.85 7.05
N GLY A 68 -18.04 8.99 8.18
CA GLY A 68 -17.50 8.63 9.50
C GLY A 68 -17.17 7.15 9.60
N VAL A 69 -18.10 6.28 9.17
CA VAL A 69 -17.88 4.82 9.11
C VAL A 69 -16.72 4.49 8.16
N ALA A 70 -16.65 5.15 6.98
CA ALA A 70 -15.53 4.98 6.06
C ALA A 70 -14.19 5.33 6.71
N ALA A 71 -14.12 6.43 7.46
CA ALA A 71 -12.90 6.87 8.14
C ALA A 71 -12.44 5.89 9.22
N ASP A 72 -13.38 5.40 10.03
CA ASP A 72 -13.09 4.42 11.07
C ASP A 72 -12.59 3.11 10.50
N LEU A 73 -13.22 2.63 9.43
CA LEU A 73 -12.81 1.39 8.78
C LEU A 73 -11.46 1.52 8.07
N ALA A 74 -11.20 2.66 7.42
CA ALA A 74 -9.88 2.96 6.87
C ALA A 74 -8.79 2.90 7.95
N ARG A 75 -9.04 3.53 9.11
CA ARG A 75 -8.11 3.57 10.25
C ARG A 75 -7.83 2.18 10.79
N VAL A 76 -8.84 1.34 10.98
CA VAL A 76 -8.69 -0.06 11.44
C VAL A 76 -7.84 -0.88 10.47
N ASN A 77 -7.91 -0.57 9.17
CA ASN A 77 -7.09 -1.21 8.13
C ASN A 77 -5.73 -0.54 7.90
N GLY A 78 -5.31 0.36 8.80
CA GLY A 78 -4.01 1.01 8.73
C GLY A 78 -3.89 2.07 7.62
N ALA A 79 -5.02 2.60 7.17
CA ALA A 79 -5.11 3.66 6.18
C ALA A 79 -5.70 4.94 6.78
N THR A 80 -5.47 6.06 6.12
CA THR A 80 -6.10 7.35 6.45
C THR A 80 -7.05 7.74 5.34
N LEU A 81 -8.29 8.06 5.68
CA LEU A 81 -9.26 8.60 4.73
C LEU A 81 -8.80 9.98 4.24
N ARG A 82 -8.73 10.18 2.92
CA ARG A 82 -8.34 11.44 2.28
C ARG A 82 -9.54 12.19 1.74
N SER A 83 -10.46 11.48 1.13
CA SER A 83 -11.73 12.03 0.66
C SER A 83 -12.84 10.99 0.73
N CYS A 84 -14.05 11.47 0.93
CA CYS A 84 -15.26 10.67 0.90
C CYS A 84 -16.38 11.54 0.33
N VAL A 85 -16.99 11.09 -0.73
CA VAL A 85 -18.10 11.80 -1.39
C VAL A 85 -19.27 10.83 -1.55
N VAL A 86 -20.41 11.22 -1.01
CA VAL A 86 -21.66 10.45 -1.13
C VAL A 86 -22.54 11.14 -2.18
N GLY A 87 -22.79 10.45 -3.27
CA GLY A 87 -23.67 10.92 -4.33
C GLY A 87 -25.15 10.78 -3.96
N THR A 88 -26.01 11.54 -4.64
CA THR A 88 -27.47 11.50 -4.46
C THR A 88 -28.10 10.16 -4.91
N ASP A 89 -27.37 9.38 -5.68
CA ASP A 89 -27.73 8.05 -6.16
C ASP A 89 -27.30 6.93 -5.20
N GLY A 90 -26.73 7.28 -4.02
CA GLY A 90 -26.21 6.33 -3.04
C GLY A 90 -24.84 5.76 -3.41
N VAL A 91 -24.22 6.27 -4.46
CA VAL A 91 -22.84 5.91 -4.83
C VAL A 91 -21.86 6.68 -3.95
N VAL A 92 -20.88 5.98 -3.39
CA VAL A 92 -19.85 6.57 -2.53
C VAL A 92 -18.48 6.40 -3.17
N ASP A 93 -17.77 7.51 -3.34
CA ASP A 93 -16.38 7.55 -3.77
C ASP A 93 -15.48 7.78 -2.55
N VAL A 94 -14.50 6.90 -2.37
CA VAL A 94 -13.55 6.96 -1.25
C VAL A 94 -12.13 6.97 -1.76
N GLU A 95 -11.32 7.85 -1.19
CA GLU A 95 -9.87 7.84 -1.35
C GLU A 95 -9.19 7.70 0.01
N VAL A 96 -8.29 6.75 0.13
CA VAL A 96 -7.47 6.51 1.33
C VAL A 96 -5.99 6.57 0.99
N ALA A 97 -5.15 6.70 2.01
CA ALA A 97 -3.70 6.64 1.87
C ALA A 97 -3.12 5.74 2.96
N VAL A 98 -2.21 4.85 2.55
CA VAL A 98 -1.42 4.00 3.45
C VAL A 98 0.01 4.48 3.47
N ALA A 99 0.59 4.63 4.66
CA ALA A 99 2.00 4.96 4.81
C ALA A 99 2.88 3.79 4.35
N VAL A 100 3.85 4.07 3.50
CA VAL A 100 4.87 3.08 3.11
C VAL A 100 5.97 3.09 4.16
N PRO A 101 6.27 1.97 4.82
CA PRO A 101 7.28 1.91 5.88
C PRO A 101 8.71 1.90 5.31
N LEU A 102 9.06 2.93 4.53
CA LEU A 102 10.42 3.16 4.04
C LEU A 102 11.09 4.21 4.90
N HIS A 103 11.79 3.75 5.92
CA HIS A 103 12.66 4.59 6.74
C HIS A 103 14.07 4.59 6.12
N VAL A 104 14.23 5.26 5.01
CA VAL A 104 15.55 5.58 4.47
C VAL A 104 15.86 7.00 4.91
N ALA A 105 16.99 7.19 5.61
CA ALA A 105 17.43 8.50 6.07
C ALA A 105 17.43 9.51 4.90
N GLY A 106 16.69 10.62 5.04
CA GLY A 106 16.58 11.68 4.04
C GLY A 106 15.48 11.51 2.98
N VAL A 107 14.65 10.47 3.05
CA VAL A 107 13.50 10.30 2.16
C VAL A 107 12.21 10.62 2.92
N THR A 108 11.41 11.54 2.38
CA THR A 108 10.07 11.85 2.91
C THR A 108 9.18 10.61 2.90
N PRO A 109 8.38 10.37 3.95
CA PRO A 109 7.44 9.26 3.99
C PRO A 109 6.52 9.31 2.76
N ARG A 110 6.54 8.27 1.97
CA ARG A 110 5.62 8.12 0.83
C ARG A 110 4.35 7.46 1.31
N THR A 111 3.22 7.95 0.80
CA THR A 111 1.93 7.32 1.00
C THR A 111 1.48 6.68 -0.31
N MET A 112 0.85 5.51 -0.21
CA MET A 112 0.25 4.83 -1.35
C MET A 112 -1.25 5.12 -1.35
N PRO A 113 -1.79 5.81 -2.37
CA PRO A 113 -3.21 6.09 -2.46
C PRO A 113 -3.98 4.83 -2.88
N GLY A 114 -5.18 4.67 -2.32
CA GLY A 114 -6.17 3.71 -2.75
C GLY A 114 -7.49 4.43 -3.02
N ARG A 115 -8.18 4.07 -4.09
CA ARG A 115 -9.48 4.64 -4.46
C ARG A 115 -10.47 3.52 -4.70
N ALA A 116 -11.70 3.74 -4.26
CA ALA A 116 -12.79 2.82 -4.51
C ALA A 116 -14.10 3.57 -4.68
N ARG A 117 -15.00 2.96 -5.41
CA ARG A 117 -16.36 3.42 -5.62
C ARG A 117 -17.30 2.27 -5.32
N ALA A 118 -18.29 2.50 -4.48
CA ALA A 118 -19.32 1.52 -4.13
C ALA A 118 -20.70 2.16 -4.18
N GLY A 119 -21.72 1.37 -4.48
CA GLY A 119 -23.11 1.83 -4.55
C GLY A 119 -24.03 0.72 -4.99
N PRO A 120 -25.36 0.97 -5.03
CA PRO A 120 -26.33 -0.01 -5.46
C PRO A 120 -26.10 -0.43 -6.91
N ALA A 121 -26.34 -1.72 -7.21
CA ALA A 121 -26.21 -2.24 -8.56
C ALA A 121 -27.24 -1.57 -9.50
N PRO A 122 -26.87 -1.29 -10.76
CA PRO A 122 -27.81 -0.75 -11.73
C PRO A 122 -29.03 -1.66 -11.85
N GLY A 123 -30.24 -1.13 -11.59
CA GLY A 123 -31.52 -1.87 -11.69
C GLY A 123 -32.13 -2.37 -10.37
N GLN A 124 -31.49 -2.14 -9.23
CA GLN A 124 -32.06 -2.43 -7.90
C GLN A 124 -32.66 -1.17 -7.26
N ARG A 125 -33.63 -0.56 -7.93
CA ARG A 125 -34.48 0.49 -7.36
C ARG A 125 -35.91 0.00 -7.28
#